data_75f8968bfff87e0c8c6550d6d5ebd812
#
_entry.id   75f8968bfff87e0c8c6550d6d5ebd812
#
_cell.length_a   1.000
_cell.length_b   1.000
_cell.length_c   1.000
_cell.angle_alpha   90.00
_cell.angle_beta   90.00
_cell.angle_gamma   90.00
#
_symmetry.space_group_name_H-M   'P 1'
#
loop_
_entity.id
_entity.type
_entity.pdbx_description
1 polymer ?
#
loop_
_entity_poly.entity_id
_entity_poly.type
_entity_poly.pdbx_seq_one_letter_code
_entity_poly.pdbx_strand_id
1 'polypeptide(L)'
;VKNFRNKGRIGRLIGVLALLVLPATAQVTVSAPSAYAVDTTKGSAGVCPTNDGVTVVVDFQELGGATLVRCAPGDQATGLAALKNAGFQIAGTARWGEAFICRIENKPGPDTEPCLNTPPANAYWSYWHAPNSGTWTYSSWGASNRKPPLGSFEGWSFSKDKTASTNPPPRVTPSR
;
A
#
# COMPACT_ATOMS: atom_id res chain seq x y z
N VAL A 1 76.24 43.19 -51.77
CA VAL A 1 75.65 44.49 -51.68
C VAL A 1 74.22 44.40 -51.19
N LYS A 2 73.94 45.16 -50.11
CA LYS A 2 72.64 45.55 -49.56
C LYS A 2 71.96 44.57 -48.56
N ASN A 3 72.16 44.94 -47.31
CA ASN A 3 71.32 44.69 -46.17
C ASN A 3 69.91 45.12 -46.33
N PHE A 4 68.95 44.31 -45.86
CA PHE A 4 67.67 44.83 -45.39
C PHE A 4 67.30 44.14 -44.10
N ARG A 5 67.33 44.92 -43.01
CA ARG A 5 66.77 44.65 -41.68
C ARG A 5 65.27 44.61 -41.83
N ASN A 6 64.64 43.58 -41.35
CA ASN A 6 63.19 43.63 -41.09
C ASN A 6 62.93 43.39 -39.61
N LYS A 7 62.31 44.37 -38.97
CA LYS A 7 61.97 44.44 -37.55
C LYS A 7 60.77 43.56 -37.29
N GLY A 8 60.94 42.61 -36.40
CA GLY A 8 59.83 41.83 -35.88
C GLY A 8 58.85 42.67 -35.02
N ARG A 9 57.57 42.58 -35.34
CA ARG A 9 56.49 43.07 -34.52
C ARG A 9 56.03 41.91 -33.61
N ILE A 10 56.26 42.06 -32.33
CA ILE A 10 55.71 41.17 -31.29
C ILE A 10 54.21 41.50 -31.14
N GLY A 11 53.34 40.66 -31.69
CA GLY A 11 51.91 40.74 -31.44
C GLY A 11 51.59 40.09 -30.08
N ARG A 12 51.15 40.91 -29.13
CA ARG A 12 50.57 40.41 -27.90
C ARG A 12 49.22 39.79 -28.20
N LEU A 13 49.13 38.45 -28.08
CA LEU A 13 47.89 37.73 -28.01
C LEU A 13 47.28 37.88 -26.61
N ILE A 14 46.25 38.68 -26.50
CA ILE A 14 45.42 38.79 -25.30
C ILE A 14 44.43 37.62 -25.39
N GLY A 15 44.71 36.54 -24.63
CA GLY A 15 43.77 35.45 -24.46
C GLY A 15 42.58 35.88 -23.58
N VAL A 16 41.43 36.05 -24.21
CA VAL A 16 40.16 36.24 -23.47
C VAL A 16 39.73 34.90 -22.91
N LEU A 17 39.91 34.69 -21.63
CA LEU A 17 39.41 33.51 -20.91
C LEU A 17 37.89 33.72 -20.68
N ALA A 18 37.05 33.15 -21.54
CA ALA A 18 35.62 33.13 -21.35
C ALA A 18 35.26 32.14 -20.23
N LEU A 19 34.95 32.64 -19.04
CA LEU A 19 34.33 31.85 -17.99
C LEU A 19 32.91 31.47 -18.40
N LEU A 20 32.70 30.21 -18.80
CA LEU A 20 31.39 29.63 -18.95
C LEU A 20 30.76 29.38 -17.55
N VAL A 21 29.92 30.31 -17.12
CA VAL A 21 29.06 30.11 -15.95
C VAL A 21 27.91 29.20 -16.37
N LEU A 22 28.01 27.93 -16.01
CA LEU A 22 26.89 26.97 -16.17
C LEU A 22 25.84 27.25 -15.09
N PRO A 23 24.58 27.51 -15.43
CA PRO A 23 23.55 27.64 -14.42
C PRO A 23 23.33 26.28 -13.74
N ALA A 24 23.54 26.21 -12.42
CA ALA A 24 23.19 25.08 -11.60
C ALA A 24 21.64 24.99 -11.56
N THR A 25 21.07 24.12 -12.36
CA THR A 25 19.65 23.78 -12.25
C THR A 25 19.44 22.95 -10.98
N ALA A 26 18.90 23.59 -9.95
CA ALA A 26 18.46 22.89 -8.75
C ALA A 26 17.33 21.91 -9.15
N GLN A 27 17.62 20.62 -9.13
CA GLN A 27 16.60 19.58 -9.31
C GLN A 27 15.79 19.50 -8.02
N VAL A 28 14.56 19.99 -8.10
CA VAL A 28 13.56 19.74 -7.05
C VAL A 28 13.16 18.27 -7.14
N THR A 29 13.72 17.44 -6.29
CA THR A 29 13.25 16.07 -6.12
C THR A 29 11.90 16.12 -5.41
N VAL A 30 10.82 16.03 -6.18
CA VAL A 30 9.49 15.80 -5.63
C VAL A 30 9.50 14.37 -5.10
N SER A 31 9.63 14.20 -3.79
CA SER A 31 9.42 12.90 -3.15
C SER A 31 7.95 12.53 -3.37
N ALA A 32 7.69 11.49 -4.17
CA ALA A 32 6.37 10.90 -4.24
C ALA A 32 5.94 10.51 -2.82
N PRO A 33 4.68 10.76 -2.41
CA PRO A 33 4.21 10.31 -1.12
C PRO A 33 4.44 8.79 -1.05
N SER A 34 5.09 8.34 0.02
CA SER A 34 5.33 6.92 0.25
C SER A 34 3.99 6.21 0.20
N ALA A 35 3.80 5.34 -0.80
CA ALA A 35 2.70 4.40 -0.76
C ALA A 35 2.78 3.70 0.60
N TYR A 36 1.70 3.69 1.37
CA TYR A 36 1.66 2.95 2.61
C TYR A 36 2.06 1.52 2.30
N ALA A 37 3.21 1.11 2.77
CA ALA A 37 3.70 -0.25 2.63
C ALA A 37 3.37 -1.00 3.92
N VAL A 38 3.04 -2.28 3.77
CA VAL A 38 2.84 -3.18 4.90
C VAL A 38 3.98 -3.01 5.92
N ASP A 39 3.64 -2.85 7.19
CA ASP A 39 4.60 -2.81 8.29
C ASP A 39 5.20 -4.20 8.49
N THR A 40 6.38 -4.42 7.94
CA THR A 40 7.09 -5.71 7.99
C THR A 40 7.66 -6.04 9.37
N THR A 41 7.59 -5.12 10.33
CA THR A 41 7.97 -5.38 11.73
C THR A 41 6.89 -6.13 12.49
N LYS A 42 5.66 -6.18 11.93
CA LYS A 42 4.51 -6.90 12.46
C LYS A 42 4.19 -8.10 11.60
N GLY A 43 3.84 -9.20 12.23
CA GLY A 43 3.47 -10.42 11.52
C GLY A 43 4.55 -10.94 10.58
N SER A 44 4.17 -11.82 9.68
CA SER A 44 5.06 -12.37 8.65
C SER A 44 4.37 -12.49 7.30
N ALA A 45 5.14 -12.53 6.21
CA ALA A 45 4.61 -12.77 4.87
C ALA A 45 4.08 -14.20 4.73
N GLY A 46 3.03 -14.36 3.95
CA GLY A 46 2.41 -15.65 3.66
C GLY A 46 1.42 -16.13 4.71
N VAL A 47 0.97 -17.36 4.57
CA VAL A 47 0.07 -18.02 5.50
C VAL A 47 0.77 -18.31 6.83
N CYS A 48 0.02 -18.36 7.93
CA CYS A 48 0.57 -18.81 9.21
C CYS A 48 1.05 -20.26 9.10
N PRO A 49 2.31 -20.57 9.47
CA PRO A 49 2.85 -21.92 9.27
C PRO A 49 2.22 -22.95 10.20
N THR A 50 1.62 -22.50 11.30
CA THR A 50 0.99 -23.35 12.32
C THR A 50 -0.41 -22.81 12.65
N ASN A 51 -1.09 -23.49 13.58
CA ASN A 51 -2.37 -23.00 14.13
C ASN A 51 -2.21 -21.88 15.17
N ASP A 52 -1.00 -21.39 15.42
CA ASP A 52 -0.71 -20.42 16.49
C ASP A 52 -0.88 -18.97 16.03
N GLY A 53 -1.67 -18.73 15.01
CA GLY A 53 -1.95 -17.40 14.48
C GLY A 53 -3.20 -17.37 13.61
N VAL A 54 -3.45 -16.21 13.02
CA VAL A 54 -4.54 -15.97 12.09
C VAL A 54 -3.97 -15.50 10.78
N THR A 55 -4.28 -16.20 9.69
CA THR A 55 -3.89 -15.77 8.35
C THR A 55 -4.82 -14.67 7.87
N VAL A 56 -4.24 -13.57 7.43
CA VAL A 56 -4.96 -12.41 6.93
C VAL A 56 -4.73 -12.27 5.43
N VAL A 57 -5.82 -12.17 4.68
CA VAL A 57 -5.83 -11.99 3.22
C VAL A 57 -6.46 -10.65 2.88
N VAL A 58 -5.75 -9.82 2.13
CA VAL A 58 -6.27 -8.55 1.59
C VAL A 58 -6.25 -8.62 0.08
N ASP A 59 -7.43 -8.66 -0.52
CA ASP A 59 -7.62 -8.71 -1.96
C ASP A 59 -8.20 -7.39 -2.48
N PHE A 60 -7.40 -6.68 -3.24
CA PHE A 60 -7.73 -5.35 -3.74
C PHE A 60 -8.72 -5.37 -4.90
N GLN A 61 -8.98 -6.54 -5.51
CA GLN A 61 -9.91 -6.69 -6.63
C GLN A 61 -9.74 -5.58 -7.70
N GLU A 62 -10.79 -4.81 -7.96
CA GLU A 62 -10.80 -3.72 -8.96
C GLU A 62 -9.91 -2.52 -8.59
N LEU A 63 -9.48 -2.38 -7.34
CA LEU A 63 -8.48 -1.37 -6.96
C LEU A 63 -7.08 -1.68 -7.52
N GLY A 64 -6.90 -2.87 -8.06
CA GLY A 64 -5.65 -3.33 -8.66
C GLY A 64 -4.53 -3.59 -7.63
N GLY A 65 -3.58 -4.39 -8.06
CA GLY A 65 -2.47 -4.86 -7.25
C GLY A 65 -2.57 -6.35 -6.92
N ALA A 66 -1.51 -6.88 -6.32
CA ALA A 66 -1.47 -8.27 -5.88
C ALA A 66 -2.33 -8.48 -4.63
N THR A 67 -2.95 -9.65 -4.51
CA THR A 67 -3.55 -10.09 -3.25
C THR A 67 -2.43 -10.31 -2.24
N LEU A 68 -2.55 -9.72 -1.06
CA LEU A 68 -1.56 -9.83 0.01
C LEU A 68 -2.03 -10.87 1.03
N VAL A 69 -1.12 -11.76 1.40
CA VAL A 69 -1.35 -12.79 2.44
C VAL A 69 -0.30 -12.61 3.52
N ARG A 70 -0.74 -12.50 4.77
CA ARG A 70 0.16 -12.34 5.91
C ARG A 70 -0.36 -13.10 7.13
N CYS A 71 0.55 -13.46 8.01
CA CYS A 71 0.24 -14.10 9.28
C CYS A 71 0.26 -13.06 10.42
N ALA A 72 -0.82 -12.98 11.17
CA ALA A 72 -0.86 -12.36 12.49
C ALA A 72 -0.58 -13.44 13.56
N PRO A 73 0.56 -13.40 14.24
CA PRO A 73 0.93 -14.44 15.19
C PRO A 73 0.09 -14.35 16.48
N GLY A 74 -0.17 -15.50 17.09
CA GLY A 74 -0.88 -15.60 18.36
C GLY A 74 -2.38 -15.38 18.27
N ASP A 75 -3.02 -15.38 19.43
CA ASP A 75 -4.46 -15.16 19.58
C ASP A 75 -4.81 -13.70 19.25
N GLN A 76 -5.81 -13.51 18.45
CA GLN A 76 -6.26 -12.19 18.01
C GLN A 76 -7.59 -11.84 18.65
N ALA A 77 -7.66 -10.71 19.35
CA ALA A 77 -8.88 -10.28 20.03
C ALA A 77 -10.05 -10.04 19.06
N THR A 78 -9.74 -9.54 17.85
CA THR A 78 -10.74 -9.27 16.81
C THR A 78 -10.12 -9.46 15.42
N GLY A 79 -10.96 -9.56 14.40
CA GLY A 79 -10.48 -9.53 13.00
C GLY A 79 -9.72 -8.24 12.69
N LEU A 80 -10.18 -7.10 13.21
CA LEU A 80 -9.47 -5.82 13.08
C LEU A 80 -8.07 -5.88 13.71
N ALA A 81 -7.94 -6.49 14.90
CA ALA A 81 -6.64 -6.69 15.53
C ALA A 81 -5.74 -7.60 14.67
N ALA A 82 -6.29 -8.68 14.11
CA ALA A 82 -5.56 -9.57 13.20
C ALA A 82 -5.02 -8.80 11.98
N LEU A 83 -5.84 -7.95 11.35
CA LEU A 83 -5.43 -7.13 10.21
C LEU A 83 -4.25 -6.22 10.57
N LYS A 84 -4.32 -5.51 11.70
CA LYS A 84 -3.26 -4.60 12.17
C LYS A 84 -2.00 -5.35 12.61
N ASN A 85 -2.15 -6.50 13.27
CA ASN A 85 -1.03 -7.32 13.74
C ASN A 85 -0.36 -8.12 12.61
N ALA A 86 -1.05 -8.32 11.50
CA ALA A 86 -0.46 -8.79 10.25
C ALA A 86 0.39 -7.71 9.55
N GLY A 87 0.36 -6.45 10.02
CA GLY A 87 1.16 -5.34 9.52
C GLY A 87 0.44 -4.45 8.50
N PHE A 88 -0.84 -4.66 8.24
CA PHE A 88 -1.58 -3.82 7.30
C PHE A 88 -1.83 -2.43 7.89
N GLN A 89 -1.60 -1.41 7.07
CA GLN A 89 -1.94 -0.03 7.36
C GLN A 89 -3.40 0.21 7.00
N ILE A 90 -4.16 0.77 7.92
CA ILE A 90 -5.59 1.01 7.71
C ILE A 90 -5.97 2.45 8.04
N ALA A 91 -7.06 2.90 7.44
CA ALA A 91 -7.76 4.10 7.86
C ALA A 91 -9.25 3.80 7.98
N GLY A 92 -9.83 4.24 9.08
CA GLY A 92 -11.26 4.25 9.27
C GLY A 92 -11.91 5.50 8.67
N THR A 93 -13.24 5.58 8.79
CA THR A 93 -13.97 6.80 8.43
C THR A 93 -13.89 7.84 9.55
N ALA A 94 -14.01 9.13 9.20
CA ALA A 94 -14.06 10.19 10.20
C ALA A 94 -15.25 10.02 11.17
N ARG A 95 -16.37 9.50 10.68
CA ARG A 95 -17.58 9.29 11.47
C ARG A 95 -17.51 8.11 12.43
N TRP A 96 -16.93 6.98 12.01
CA TRP A 96 -17.00 5.72 12.74
C TRP A 96 -15.63 5.20 13.20
N GLY A 97 -14.55 5.91 12.86
CA GLY A 97 -13.20 5.44 13.12
C GLY A 97 -12.93 4.10 12.42
N GLU A 98 -12.05 3.31 13.02
CA GLU A 98 -11.66 1.99 12.50
C GLU A 98 -12.76 0.91 12.64
N ALA A 99 -13.86 1.20 13.34
CA ALA A 99 -15.02 0.30 13.33
C ALA A 99 -15.61 0.12 11.92
N PHE A 100 -15.36 1.10 11.03
CA PHE A 100 -15.64 1.00 9.61
C PHE A 100 -14.37 1.28 8.81
N ILE A 101 -13.72 0.22 8.34
CA ILE A 101 -12.49 0.32 7.53
C ILE A 101 -12.82 0.98 6.19
N CYS A 102 -12.18 2.12 5.92
CA CYS A 102 -12.30 2.86 4.67
C CYS A 102 -11.15 2.56 3.71
N ARG A 103 -9.92 2.43 4.23
CA ARG A 103 -8.73 2.12 3.44
C ARG A 103 -7.91 1.01 4.07
N ILE A 104 -7.34 0.19 3.19
CA ILE A 104 -6.26 -0.73 3.52
C ILE A 104 -5.12 -0.44 2.54
N GLU A 105 -3.88 -0.24 3.03
CA GLU A 105 -2.71 0.12 2.22
C GLU A 105 -2.99 1.33 1.31
N ASN A 106 -3.62 2.36 1.89
CA ASN A 106 -4.03 3.60 1.21
C ASN A 106 -4.98 3.41 -0.01
N LYS A 107 -5.67 2.29 -0.09
CA LYS A 107 -6.66 2.02 -1.14
C LYS A 107 -8.06 1.84 -0.56
N PRO A 108 -9.10 2.42 -1.22
CA PRO A 108 -9.04 3.36 -2.34
C PRO A 108 -8.36 4.67 -1.95
N GLY A 109 -7.79 5.39 -2.93
CA GLY A 109 -7.13 6.66 -2.70
C GLY A 109 -8.08 7.78 -2.24
N PRO A 110 -7.56 8.88 -1.66
CA PRO A 110 -8.37 9.98 -1.12
C PRO A 110 -9.22 10.69 -2.18
N ASP A 111 -8.77 10.72 -3.43
CA ASP A 111 -9.52 11.31 -4.54
C ASP A 111 -10.74 10.46 -4.95
N THR A 112 -10.72 9.16 -4.62
CA THR A 112 -11.81 8.22 -4.91
C THR A 112 -12.78 8.11 -3.75
N GLU A 113 -12.25 8.04 -2.51
CA GLU A 113 -13.02 7.89 -1.28
C GLU A 113 -12.42 8.79 -0.19
N PRO A 114 -13.12 9.86 0.22
CA PRO A 114 -12.61 10.82 1.22
C PRO A 114 -12.63 10.28 2.65
N CYS A 115 -13.24 9.14 2.92
CA CYS A 115 -13.38 8.52 4.25
C CYS A 115 -14.09 9.39 5.30
N LEU A 116 -15.02 10.24 4.89
CA LEU A 116 -15.77 11.08 5.82
C LEU A 116 -16.92 10.32 6.49
N ASN A 117 -17.76 9.69 5.68
CA ASN A 117 -18.90 8.91 6.10
C ASN A 117 -18.72 7.43 5.76
N THR A 118 -19.78 6.63 5.98
CA THR A 118 -19.84 5.26 5.49
C THR A 118 -19.61 5.22 3.99
N PRO A 119 -18.63 4.46 3.48
CA PRO A 119 -18.44 4.25 2.06
C PRO A 119 -19.74 3.74 1.39
N PRO A 120 -19.91 4.02 0.09
CA PRO A 120 -21.11 3.58 -0.62
C PRO A 120 -21.24 2.05 -0.60
N ALA A 121 -22.47 1.56 -0.53
CA ALA A 121 -22.75 0.12 -0.44
C ALA A 121 -22.26 -0.70 -1.63
N ASN A 122 -21.90 -0.04 -2.73
CA ASN A 122 -21.33 -0.64 -3.93
C ASN A 122 -19.82 -0.37 -4.12
N ALA A 123 -19.14 0.19 -3.10
CA ALA A 123 -17.68 0.42 -3.17
C ALA A 123 -17.08 0.45 -1.76
N TYR A 124 -16.80 -0.71 -1.19
CA TYR A 124 -16.30 -0.85 0.18
C TYR A 124 -15.47 -2.11 0.39
N TRP A 125 -14.76 -2.18 1.52
CA TRP A 125 -14.05 -3.38 1.97
C TRP A 125 -15.03 -4.35 2.63
N SER A 126 -15.32 -5.46 1.96
CA SER A 126 -16.11 -6.55 2.51
C SER A 126 -15.25 -7.45 3.38
N TYR A 127 -15.79 -7.92 4.50
CA TYR A 127 -15.08 -8.74 5.47
C TYR A 127 -15.56 -10.18 5.43
N TRP A 128 -14.60 -11.11 5.42
CA TRP A 128 -14.77 -12.53 5.23
C TRP A 128 -13.99 -13.34 6.25
N HIS A 129 -14.40 -14.57 6.49
CA HIS A 129 -13.65 -15.52 7.30
C HIS A 129 -13.78 -16.93 6.78
N ALA A 130 -12.80 -17.81 7.10
CA ALA A 130 -12.83 -19.21 6.75
C ALA A 130 -12.01 -20.04 7.75
N PRO A 131 -12.39 -21.29 8.03
CA PRO A 131 -11.47 -22.24 8.62
C PRO A 131 -10.40 -22.64 7.62
N ASN A 132 -9.25 -23.16 8.10
CA ASN A 132 -8.24 -23.74 7.22
C ASN A 132 -8.84 -24.86 6.35
N SER A 133 -8.56 -24.86 5.08
CA SER A 133 -9.11 -25.76 4.04
C SER A 133 -10.63 -25.68 3.87
N GLY A 134 -11.27 -24.62 4.39
CA GLY A 134 -12.69 -24.36 4.21
C GLY A 134 -12.99 -23.40 3.06
N THR A 135 -14.21 -22.87 3.07
CA THR A 135 -14.68 -21.87 2.12
C THR A 135 -14.85 -20.52 2.78
N TRP A 136 -14.66 -19.43 2.01
CA TRP A 136 -14.93 -18.10 2.47
C TRP A 136 -16.41 -17.90 2.80
N THR A 137 -16.66 -17.34 3.97
CA THR A 137 -18.00 -16.94 4.42
C THR A 137 -17.99 -15.42 4.63
N TYR A 138 -18.96 -14.73 4.03
CA TYR A 138 -19.18 -13.32 4.28
C TYR A 138 -19.53 -13.11 5.76
N SER A 139 -18.83 -12.21 6.43
CA SER A 139 -19.07 -11.99 7.86
C SER A 139 -20.32 -11.17 8.09
N SER A 140 -21.23 -11.68 8.89
CA SER A 140 -22.38 -10.93 9.44
C SER A 140 -22.00 -9.97 10.57
N TRP A 141 -20.76 -10.06 11.07
CA TRP A 141 -20.22 -9.20 12.13
C TRP A 141 -19.16 -8.27 11.55
N GLY A 142 -19.10 -7.05 12.08
CA GLY A 142 -17.97 -6.17 11.82
C GLY A 142 -16.65 -6.77 12.33
N ALA A 143 -15.55 -6.42 11.66
CA ALA A 143 -14.22 -6.92 12.02
C ALA A 143 -13.81 -6.59 13.46
N SER A 144 -14.34 -5.53 14.06
CA SER A 144 -14.13 -5.15 15.46
C SER A 144 -14.90 -6.02 16.46
N ASN A 145 -15.88 -6.79 15.98
CA ASN A 145 -16.82 -7.53 16.85
C ASN A 145 -16.70 -9.06 16.73
N ARG A 146 -15.80 -9.54 15.86
CA ARG A 146 -15.58 -10.96 15.65
C ARG A 146 -14.20 -11.35 16.16
N LYS A 147 -14.11 -12.33 17.06
CA LYS A 147 -12.85 -12.97 17.46
C LYS A 147 -12.53 -14.12 16.51
N PRO A 148 -11.40 -14.07 15.78
CA PRO A 148 -10.97 -15.16 14.91
C PRO A 148 -10.53 -16.38 15.73
N PRO A 149 -10.90 -17.61 15.37
CA PRO A 149 -10.26 -18.80 15.91
C PRO A 149 -8.79 -18.88 15.49
N LEU A 150 -7.94 -19.43 16.36
CA LEU A 150 -6.57 -19.75 15.99
C LEU A 150 -6.53 -20.70 14.79
N GLY A 151 -5.60 -20.47 13.86
CA GLY A 151 -5.46 -21.23 12.64
C GLY A 151 -6.47 -20.92 11.54
N SER A 152 -7.39 -19.98 11.78
CA SER A 152 -8.35 -19.52 10.77
C SER A 152 -7.77 -18.49 9.81
N PHE A 153 -8.58 -18.17 8.81
CA PHE A 153 -8.33 -17.12 7.81
C PHE A 153 -9.35 -15.99 8.00
N GLU A 154 -8.85 -14.78 7.97
CA GLU A 154 -9.64 -13.55 7.92
C GLU A 154 -9.35 -12.82 6.61
N GLY A 155 -10.38 -12.37 5.92
CA GLY A 155 -10.24 -11.81 4.57
C GLY A 155 -10.91 -10.46 4.40
N TRP A 156 -10.25 -9.57 3.69
CA TRP A 156 -10.81 -8.33 3.18
C TRP A 156 -10.75 -8.35 1.67
N SER A 157 -11.90 -8.17 1.04
CA SER A 157 -12.03 -8.10 -0.41
C SER A 157 -12.73 -6.80 -0.79
N PHE A 158 -12.14 -6.02 -1.70
CA PHE A 158 -12.78 -4.79 -2.14
C PHE A 158 -13.95 -5.11 -3.05
N SER A 159 -15.10 -4.56 -2.71
CA SER A 159 -16.32 -4.73 -3.49
C SER A 159 -16.61 -3.46 -4.26
N LYS A 160 -16.62 -3.52 -5.60
CA LYS A 160 -16.98 -2.39 -6.46
C LYS A 160 -18.07 -2.80 -7.43
N ASP A 161 -19.10 -1.96 -7.52
CA ASP A 161 -20.24 -2.16 -8.41
C ASP A 161 -20.93 -3.52 -8.19
N LYS A 162 -20.95 -3.98 -6.94
CA LYS A 162 -21.56 -5.22 -6.48
C LYS A 162 -22.68 -4.97 -5.48
N THR A 163 -23.48 -5.97 -5.24
CA THR A 163 -24.50 -6.00 -4.18
C THR A 163 -24.00 -6.86 -3.02
N ALA A 164 -24.67 -6.82 -1.88
CA ALA A 164 -24.34 -7.68 -0.74
C ALA A 164 -24.34 -9.18 -1.07
N SER A 165 -25.16 -9.60 -2.05
CA SER A 165 -25.24 -10.99 -2.50
C SER A 165 -24.22 -11.37 -3.58
N THR A 166 -23.54 -10.39 -4.18
CA THR A 166 -22.58 -10.59 -5.28
C THR A 166 -21.17 -10.12 -4.93
N ASN A 167 -20.92 -9.74 -3.68
CA ASN A 167 -19.58 -9.38 -3.21
C ASN A 167 -18.62 -10.53 -3.45
N PRO A 168 -17.46 -10.30 -4.07
CA PRO A 168 -16.46 -11.33 -4.28
C PRO A 168 -15.74 -11.67 -2.99
N PRO A 169 -15.55 -12.95 -2.66
CA PRO A 169 -14.60 -13.34 -1.62
C PRO A 169 -13.17 -13.04 -2.07
N PRO A 170 -12.19 -13.05 -1.16
CA PRO A 170 -10.79 -13.05 -1.55
C PRO A 170 -10.47 -14.19 -2.52
N ARG A 171 -9.65 -13.90 -3.54
CA ARG A 171 -9.29 -14.87 -4.61
C ARG A 171 -8.31 -15.96 -4.15
N VAL A 172 -7.76 -15.83 -2.95
CA VAL A 172 -6.87 -16.86 -2.36
C VAL A 172 -7.71 -17.92 -1.65
N THR A 173 -7.42 -19.18 -1.92
CA THR A 173 -8.04 -20.31 -1.20
C THR A 173 -7.54 -20.31 0.25
N PRO A 174 -8.43 -20.45 1.26
CA PRO A 174 -8.04 -20.50 2.67
C PRO A 174 -7.40 -21.85 3.02
N SER A 175 -6.15 -22.03 2.60
CA SER A 175 -5.40 -23.28 2.82
C SER A 175 -3.94 -22.96 3.15
N ARG A 176 -3.40 -23.72 4.10
CA ARG A 176 -1.97 -23.77 4.41
C ARG A 176 -1.28 -24.84 3.61
#